data_9dc99a49b0730441f36013bdec65fd03
#
_entry.id   9dc99a49b0730441f36013bdec65fd03
#
_cell.length_a   1.000
_cell.length_b   1.000
_cell.length_c   1.000
_cell.angle_alpha   90.00
_cell.angle_beta   90.00
_cell.angle_gamma   90.00
#
_symmetry.space_group_name_H-M   'P 1'
#
loop_
_entity.id
_entity.type
_entity.pdbx_description
1 polymer ?
#
loop_
_entity_poly.entity_id
_entity_poly.type
_entity_poly.pdbx_seq_one_letter_code
_entity_poly.pdbx_strand_id
1 'polypeptide(L)'
;MTLCILSCNKKSIPSEILDFKNSFENSNKQLEKLAKISDSCSKIYANNPTFLEKKSQIFYLKGRNEHKTNRYIEATESFIEAYNSQKALIALKKETDNDDYHYLGQISENIADVYSDVNSLKPASYFYDNALSLFEQANRQHEVIDILLKIGDLYQSNHISNIALLNYEIAEAKKNLTEDQYNIIQIKKGIALYDIFDIHSADSIYRRISTKSLQSIDYLYFTACHFYYNYIFDKAIPTLQKCFDEGNAKMKIHVSEMLASAYFSINDHDKELYYAQYQAKAQSAEARLTPTKMELDKIYEDFLVSNNPKNSEKSGSHIGLIWILIIIIVALLIGIFILHSYHKNNQKEIIVEIPSTNETQPHSYEDNYKAFINTKIYKEIKSSFEGKEILIKTVSDYPRLALTKVKTVSLTTKFNESFPNLNHTLSELYPDLTAADFRFIIFSIMGFSDIEIAVLLKQTYGAANKRSNRIKDIFHTEEELEHFLPNFLRTLRY
;
A
#
# COMPACT_ATOMS: atom_id res chain seq x y z
N MET A 1 -0.07 -25.25 -36.55
CA MET A 1 -0.47 -23.93 -37.08
C MET A 1 -1.43 -24.02 -38.28
N THR A 2 -1.21 -24.87 -39.25
CA THR A 2 -2.01 -25.00 -40.50
C THR A 2 -3.45 -25.46 -40.27
N LEU A 3 -3.75 -26.29 -39.27
CA LEU A 3 -5.09 -26.77 -38.96
C LEU A 3 -6.00 -25.72 -38.30
N CYS A 4 -5.43 -24.78 -37.55
CA CYS A 4 -6.20 -23.70 -36.92
C CYS A 4 -6.65 -22.62 -37.93
N ILE A 5 -5.87 -22.38 -38.97
CA ILE A 5 -6.18 -21.37 -40.03
C ILE A 5 -7.33 -21.85 -40.91
N LEU A 6 -7.46 -23.17 -41.13
CA LEU A 6 -8.51 -23.76 -41.92
C LEU A 6 -9.92 -23.70 -41.27
N SER A 7 -9.98 -23.64 -39.93
CA SER A 7 -11.26 -23.55 -39.21
C SER A 7 -11.86 -22.13 -39.21
N CYS A 8 -11.04 -21.11 -39.33
CA CYS A 8 -11.48 -19.70 -39.32
C CYS A 8 -11.93 -19.18 -40.73
N ASN A 9 -11.72 -19.91 -41.82
CA ASN A 9 -12.16 -19.53 -43.16
C ASN A 9 -13.65 -19.83 -43.43
N LYS A 10 -14.37 -20.40 -42.46
CA LYS A 10 -15.81 -20.63 -42.56
C LYS A 10 -16.58 -19.39 -42.10
N LYS A 11 -17.73 -19.11 -42.75
CA LYS A 11 -18.66 -18.02 -42.38
C LYS A 11 -19.31 -18.16 -41.00
N SER A 12 -18.97 -19.19 -40.23
CA SER A 12 -19.53 -19.50 -38.87
C SER A 12 -18.44 -19.66 -37.85
N ILE A 13 -18.71 -19.23 -36.62
CA ILE A 13 -17.82 -19.43 -35.45
C ILE A 13 -17.52 -20.92 -35.32
N PRO A 14 -16.25 -21.30 -35.00
CA PRO A 14 -15.89 -22.71 -34.77
C PRO A 14 -16.75 -23.36 -33.70
N SER A 15 -17.23 -24.60 -34.01
CA SER A 15 -18.13 -25.35 -33.11
C SER A 15 -17.51 -25.57 -31.73
N GLU A 16 -16.22 -25.80 -31.66
CA GLU A 16 -15.49 -25.97 -30.39
C GLU A 16 -15.64 -24.75 -29.46
N ILE A 17 -15.75 -23.52 -30.02
CA ILE A 17 -15.99 -22.30 -29.24
C ILE A 17 -17.49 -22.19 -28.90
N LEU A 18 -18.37 -22.44 -29.85
CA LEU A 18 -19.82 -22.36 -29.61
C LEU A 18 -20.29 -23.36 -28.55
N ASP A 19 -19.76 -24.58 -28.61
CA ASP A 19 -20.13 -25.68 -27.71
C ASP A 19 -19.44 -25.56 -26.33
N PHE A 20 -18.57 -24.58 -26.17
CA PHE A 20 -17.89 -24.36 -24.88
C PHE A 20 -18.92 -24.06 -23.77
N LYS A 21 -18.85 -24.86 -22.72
CA LYS A 21 -19.63 -24.66 -21.49
C LYS A 21 -18.70 -24.08 -20.41
N ASN A 22 -19.11 -22.99 -19.77
CA ASN A 22 -18.40 -22.41 -18.67
C ASN A 22 -18.50 -23.33 -17.45
N SER A 23 -17.53 -24.22 -17.27
CA SER A 23 -17.47 -25.19 -16.18
C SER A 23 -16.07 -25.19 -15.58
N PHE A 24 -15.98 -25.25 -14.25
CA PHE A 24 -14.73 -25.36 -13.52
C PHE A 24 -14.00 -26.70 -13.75
N GLU A 25 -14.65 -27.67 -14.37
CA GLU A 25 -14.08 -28.98 -14.71
C GLU A 25 -13.24 -28.98 -15.99
N ASN A 26 -13.22 -27.87 -16.73
CA ASN A 26 -12.43 -27.76 -17.95
C ASN A 26 -10.92 -27.91 -17.64
N SER A 27 -10.28 -28.89 -18.29
CA SER A 27 -8.86 -29.11 -18.12
C SER A 27 -8.01 -27.95 -18.71
N ASN A 28 -6.84 -27.67 -18.12
CA ASN A 28 -5.91 -26.66 -18.63
C ASN A 28 -5.60 -26.87 -20.12
N LYS A 29 -5.36 -28.12 -20.53
CA LYS A 29 -5.07 -28.46 -21.93
C LYS A 29 -6.21 -28.12 -22.88
N GLN A 30 -7.47 -28.31 -22.44
CA GLN A 30 -8.66 -27.93 -23.22
C GLN A 30 -8.76 -26.41 -23.34
N LEU A 31 -8.58 -25.67 -22.25
CA LEU A 31 -8.63 -24.20 -22.26
C LEU A 31 -7.52 -23.60 -23.11
N GLU A 32 -6.30 -24.14 -23.06
CA GLU A 32 -5.19 -23.71 -23.94
C GLU A 32 -5.51 -23.94 -25.42
N LYS A 33 -6.13 -25.08 -25.77
CA LYS A 33 -6.57 -25.36 -27.15
C LYS A 33 -7.63 -24.34 -27.59
N LEU A 34 -8.64 -24.10 -26.76
CA LEU A 34 -9.73 -23.17 -27.08
C LEU A 34 -9.24 -21.72 -27.15
N ALA A 35 -8.32 -21.31 -26.30
CA ALA A 35 -7.69 -19.99 -26.36
C ALA A 35 -6.95 -19.78 -27.67
N LYS A 36 -6.14 -20.74 -28.11
CA LYS A 36 -5.44 -20.68 -29.43
C LYS A 36 -6.39 -20.58 -30.61
N ILE A 37 -7.52 -21.32 -30.59
CA ILE A 37 -8.54 -21.22 -31.64
C ILE A 37 -9.19 -19.83 -31.59
N SER A 38 -9.55 -19.34 -30.42
CA SER A 38 -10.15 -18.02 -30.22
C SER A 38 -9.25 -16.89 -30.73
N ASP A 39 -7.95 -16.94 -30.43
CA ASP A 39 -6.98 -15.94 -30.92
C ASP A 39 -6.85 -15.95 -32.44
N SER A 40 -6.81 -17.14 -33.04
CA SER A 40 -6.75 -17.28 -34.50
C SER A 40 -7.99 -16.69 -35.20
N CYS A 41 -9.13 -16.68 -34.52
CA CYS A 41 -10.41 -16.21 -35.04
C CYS A 41 -10.74 -14.76 -34.65
N SER A 42 -9.96 -14.15 -33.77
CA SER A 42 -10.27 -12.85 -33.13
C SER A 42 -10.50 -11.72 -34.14
N LYS A 43 -9.67 -11.65 -35.19
CA LYS A 43 -9.83 -10.62 -36.25
C LYS A 43 -11.10 -10.81 -37.09
N ILE A 44 -11.52 -12.05 -37.29
CA ILE A 44 -12.68 -12.38 -38.14
C ILE A 44 -14.00 -12.10 -37.40
N TYR A 45 -14.02 -12.39 -36.09
CA TYR A 45 -15.23 -12.29 -35.26
C TYR A 45 -15.15 -11.16 -34.21
N ALA A 46 -14.31 -10.15 -34.43
CA ALA A 46 -14.10 -9.02 -33.51
C ALA A 46 -15.39 -8.29 -33.09
N ASN A 47 -16.40 -8.29 -33.96
CA ASN A 47 -17.71 -7.64 -33.75
C ASN A 47 -18.85 -8.66 -33.57
N ASN A 48 -18.55 -9.90 -33.23
CA ASN A 48 -19.57 -10.92 -32.99
C ASN A 48 -19.82 -11.09 -31.48
N PRO A 49 -21.02 -10.74 -30.96
CA PRO A 49 -21.27 -10.79 -29.52
C PRO A 49 -21.10 -12.19 -28.91
N THR A 50 -21.60 -13.23 -29.57
CA THR A 50 -21.50 -14.62 -29.10
C THR A 50 -20.05 -15.09 -29.04
N PHE A 51 -19.25 -14.71 -30.03
CA PHE A 51 -17.80 -15.01 -30.01
C PHE A 51 -17.08 -14.30 -28.87
N LEU A 52 -17.33 -13.01 -28.68
CA LEU A 52 -16.69 -12.22 -27.62
C LEU A 52 -17.04 -12.73 -26.22
N GLU A 53 -18.32 -13.12 -26.01
CA GLU A 53 -18.77 -13.73 -24.76
C GLU A 53 -18.01 -15.03 -24.48
N LYS A 54 -17.98 -15.96 -25.45
CA LYS A 54 -17.27 -17.23 -25.29
C LYS A 54 -15.78 -17.05 -25.11
N LYS A 55 -15.16 -16.14 -25.85
CA LYS A 55 -13.76 -15.81 -25.74
C LYS A 55 -13.44 -15.28 -24.32
N SER A 56 -14.24 -14.35 -23.82
CA SER A 56 -14.07 -13.81 -22.46
C SER A 56 -14.13 -14.94 -21.41
N GLN A 57 -15.12 -15.83 -21.49
CA GLN A 57 -15.27 -16.96 -20.58
C GLN A 57 -14.09 -17.94 -20.62
N ILE A 58 -13.59 -18.27 -21.81
CA ILE A 58 -12.45 -19.18 -22.01
C ILE A 58 -11.20 -18.60 -21.34
N PHE A 59 -10.88 -17.33 -21.64
CA PHE A 59 -9.69 -16.68 -21.11
C PHE A 59 -9.79 -16.41 -19.61
N TYR A 60 -10.97 -16.12 -19.09
CA TYR A 60 -11.19 -15.97 -17.65
C TYR A 60 -10.90 -17.28 -16.89
N LEU A 61 -11.43 -18.42 -17.37
CA LEU A 61 -11.16 -19.71 -16.73
C LEU A 61 -9.68 -20.12 -16.88
N LYS A 62 -9.08 -19.84 -18.04
CA LYS A 62 -7.64 -20.07 -18.26
C LYS A 62 -6.82 -19.28 -17.24
N GLY A 63 -7.07 -17.98 -17.11
CA GLY A 63 -6.39 -17.11 -16.15
C GLY A 63 -6.52 -17.59 -14.70
N ARG A 64 -7.73 -18.03 -14.29
CA ARG A 64 -7.94 -18.59 -12.95
C ARG A 64 -7.12 -19.86 -12.69
N ASN A 65 -7.00 -20.74 -13.68
CA ASN A 65 -6.18 -21.95 -13.55
C ASN A 65 -4.70 -21.64 -13.50
N GLU A 66 -4.25 -20.66 -14.28
CA GLU A 66 -2.87 -20.17 -14.28
C GLU A 66 -2.52 -19.50 -12.95
N HIS A 67 -3.41 -18.67 -12.41
CA HIS A 67 -3.22 -18.04 -11.10
C HIS A 67 -3.10 -19.08 -9.98
N LYS A 68 -3.98 -20.09 -9.95
CA LYS A 68 -3.92 -21.21 -8.98
C LYS A 68 -2.59 -21.96 -9.02
N THR A 69 -1.89 -21.94 -10.13
CA THR A 69 -0.59 -22.60 -10.32
C THR A 69 0.59 -21.64 -10.23
N ASN A 70 0.37 -20.41 -9.72
CA ASN A 70 1.34 -19.33 -9.56
C ASN A 70 2.02 -18.90 -10.87
N ARG A 71 1.35 -19.12 -12.01
CA ARG A 71 1.78 -18.61 -13.31
C ARG A 71 1.21 -17.20 -13.50
N TYR A 72 1.78 -16.25 -12.77
CA TYR A 72 1.23 -14.90 -12.61
C TYR A 72 1.21 -14.09 -13.92
N ILE A 73 2.24 -14.22 -14.76
CA ILE A 73 2.35 -13.51 -16.04
C ILE A 73 1.24 -14.00 -16.98
N GLU A 74 1.18 -15.32 -17.22
CA GLU A 74 0.19 -15.93 -18.10
C GLU A 74 -1.25 -15.70 -17.60
N ALA A 75 -1.44 -15.73 -16.27
CA ALA A 75 -2.74 -15.44 -15.66
C ALA A 75 -3.19 -14.02 -15.96
N THR A 76 -2.28 -13.03 -15.81
CA THR A 76 -2.57 -11.62 -16.10
C THR A 76 -2.91 -11.40 -17.56
N GLU A 77 -2.11 -11.97 -18.48
CA GLU A 77 -2.38 -11.89 -19.93
C GLU A 77 -3.75 -12.49 -20.27
N SER A 78 -4.07 -13.64 -19.68
CA SER A 78 -5.37 -14.30 -19.91
C SER A 78 -6.52 -13.46 -19.36
N PHE A 79 -6.40 -12.91 -18.17
CA PHE A 79 -7.43 -12.04 -17.62
C PHE A 79 -7.60 -10.73 -18.38
N ILE A 80 -6.51 -10.12 -18.88
CA ILE A 80 -6.57 -8.92 -19.73
C ILE A 80 -7.30 -9.23 -21.04
N GLU A 81 -7.06 -10.38 -21.65
CA GLU A 81 -7.75 -10.79 -22.87
C GLU A 81 -9.26 -11.04 -22.61
N ALA A 82 -9.60 -11.64 -21.45
CA ALA A 82 -10.97 -11.77 -21.00
C ALA A 82 -11.64 -10.40 -20.78
N TYR A 83 -10.94 -9.48 -20.12
CA TYR A 83 -11.39 -8.11 -19.85
C TYR A 83 -11.68 -7.36 -21.14
N ASN A 84 -10.73 -7.38 -22.09
CA ASN A 84 -10.86 -6.69 -23.36
C ASN A 84 -12.03 -7.27 -24.20
N SER A 85 -12.20 -8.59 -24.18
CA SER A 85 -13.31 -9.27 -24.88
C SER A 85 -14.67 -8.91 -24.28
N GLN A 86 -14.78 -8.87 -22.95
CA GLN A 86 -16.01 -8.47 -22.26
C GLN A 86 -16.32 -6.99 -22.48
N LYS A 87 -15.30 -6.13 -22.42
CA LYS A 87 -15.46 -4.69 -22.70
C LYS A 87 -15.93 -4.44 -24.13
N ALA A 88 -15.37 -5.17 -25.11
CA ALA A 88 -15.81 -5.11 -26.50
C ALA A 88 -17.25 -5.61 -26.67
N LEU A 89 -17.65 -6.68 -25.96
CA LEU A 89 -19.03 -7.18 -25.94
C LEU A 89 -19.99 -6.12 -25.42
N ILE A 90 -19.68 -5.49 -24.29
CA ILE A 90 -20.49 -4.41 -23.71
C ILE A 90 -20.65 -3.26 -24.70
N ALA A 91 -19.59 -2.87 -25.41
CA ALA A 91 -19.62 -1.79 -26.39
C ALA A 91 -20.51 -2.09 -27.61
N LEU A 92 -20.78 -3.37 -27.93
CA LEU A 92 -21.67 -3.78 -29.01
C LEU A 92 -23.16 -3.90 -28.60
N LYS A 93 -23.43 -3.98 -27.29
CA LYS A 93 -24.80 -4.06 -26.77
C LYS A 93 -25.44 -2.67 -26.80
N LYS A 94 -26.72 -2.62 -27.20
CA LYS A 94 -27.53 -1.38 -27.14
C LYS A 94 -27.88 -0.99 -25.72
N GLU A 95 -28.11 -1.99 -24.88
CA GLU A 95 -28.39 -1.86 -23.46
C GLU A 95 -27.45 -2.82 -22.72
N THR A 96 -26.70 -2.32 -21.78
CA THR A 96 -25.79 -3.11 -20.92
C THR A 96 -26.60 -3.52 -19.69
N ASP A 97 -26.57 -4.79 -19.34
CA ASP A 97 -27.21 -5.28 -18.12
C ASP A 97 -26.24 -5.30 -16.91
N ASN A 98 -26.81 -5.45 -15.73
CA ASN A 98 -26.03 -5.49 -14.49
C ASN A 98 -25.08 -6.70 -14.45
N ASP A 99 -25.41 -7.81 -15.11
CA ASP A 99 -24.59 -9.01 -15.13
C ASP A 99 -23.33 -8.82 -15.99
N ASP A 100 -23.39 -8.00 -17.03
CA ASP A 100 -22.21 -7.62 -17.83
C ASP A 100 -21.19 -6.85 -17.00
N TYR A 101 -21.66 -5.85 -16.25
CA TYR A 101 -20.78 -5.08 -15.34
C TYR A 101 -20.26 -5.95 -14.19
N HIS A 102 -21.11 -6.79 -13.62
CA HIS A 102 -20.71 -7.73 -12.59
C HIS A 102 -19.60 -8.66 -13.08
N TYR A 103 -19.75 -9.27 -14.25
CA TYR A 103 -18.73 -10.16 -14.79
C TYR A 103 -17.42 -9.44 -15.13
N LEU A 104 -17.49 -8.22 -15.68
CA LEU A 104 -16.31 -7.40 -15.93
C LEU A 104 -15.61 -7.01 -14.61
N GLY A 105 -16.39 -6.74 -13.57
CA GLY A 105 -15.90 -6.51 -12.21
C GLY A 105 -15.13 -7.70 -11.65
N GLN A 106 -15.66 -8.91 -11.81
CA GLN A 106 -14.98 -10.15 -11.40
C GLN A 106 -13.66 -10.38 -12.13
N ILE A 107 -13.60 -10.06 -13.43
CA ILE A 107 -12.34 -10.16 -14.18
C ILE A 107 -11.33 -9.16 -13.62
N SER A 108 -11.74 -7.92 -13.38
CA SER A 108 -10.91 -6.87 -12.83
C SER A 108 -10.38 -7.21 -11.43
N GLU A 109 -11.23 -7.75 -10.56
CA GLU A 109 -10.87 -8.27 -9.25
C GLU A 109 -9.78 -9.35 -9.34
N ASN A 110 -9.93 -10.33 -10.25
CA ASN A 110 -8.92 -11.39 -10.40
C ASN A 110 -7.58 -10.86 -10.93
N ILE A 111 -7.60 -9.83 -11.80
CA ILE A 111 -6.34 -9.15 -12.19
C ILE A 111 -5.70 -8.50 -10.96
N ALA A 112 -6.48 -7.79 -10.15
CA ALA A 112 -5.99 -7.15 -8.93
C ALA A 112 -5.42 -8.16 -7.93
N ASP A 113 -6.07 -9.32 -7.77
CA ASP A 113 -5.61 -10.41 -6.89
C ASP A 113 -4.22 -10.92 -7.34
N VAL A 114 -3.97 -11.09 -8.65
CA VAL A 114 -2.64 -11.47 -9.17
C VAL A 114 -1.58 -10.43 -8.79
N TYR A 115 -1.85 -9.15 -9.01
CA TYR A 115 -0.91 -8.08 -8.66
C TYR A 115 -0.70 -7.97 -7.14
N SER A 116 -1.75 -8.21 -6.36
CA SER A 116 -1.66 -8.24 -4.89
C SER A 116 -0.78 -9.39 -4.38
N ASP A 117 -0.82 -10.55 -5.05
CA ASP A 117 -0.02 -11.71 -4.66
C ASP A 117 1.48 -11.53 -4.91
N VAL A 118 1.84 -10.71 -5.89
CA VAL A 118 3.24 -10.33 -6.14
C VAL A 118 3.62 -9.00 -5.49
N ASN A 119 2.78 -8.48 -4.61
CA ASN A 119 2.97 -7.22 -3.88
C ASN A 119 3.23 -6.01 -4.80
N SER A 120 2.51 -5.91 -5.93
CA SER A 120 2.53 -4.77 -6.83
C SER A 120 1.36 -3.83 -6.54
N LEU A 121 1.59 -2.87 -5.63
CA LEU A 121 0.56 -2.02 -5.04
C LEU A 121 -0.23 -1.21 -6.08
N LYS A 122 0.46 -0.47 -6.96
CA LYS A 122 -0.17 0.46 -7.91
C LYS A 122 -1.11 -0.24 -8.90
N PRO A 123 -0.70 -1.32 -9.62
CA PRO A 123 -1.61 -2.05 -10.47
C PRO A 123 -2.74 -2.74 -9.72
N ALA A 124 -2.46 -3.34 -8.56
CA ALA A 124 -3.50 -3.98 -7.73
C ALA A 124 -4.59 -2.99 -7.33
N SER A 125 -4.20 -1.82 -6.80
CA SER A 125 -5.14 -0.76 -6.43
C SER A 125 -5.97 -0.31 -7.65
N TYR A 126 -5.33 -0.05 -8.79
CA TYR A 126 -6.04 0.35 -10.01
C TYR A 126 -7.15 -0.63 -10.42
N PHE A 127 -6.84 -1.94 -10.43
CA PHE A 127 -7.83 -2.94 -10.85
C PHE A 127 -8.88 -3.22 -9.77
N TYR A 128 -8.56 -3.09 -8.47
CA TYR A 128 -9.57 -3.12 -7.42
C TYR A 128 -10.52 -1.91 -7.49
N ASP A 129 -10.01 -0.71 -7.73
CA ASP A 129 -10.84 0.49 -7.91
C ASP A 129 -11.77 0.36 -9.13
N ASN A 130 -11.25 -0.25 -10.22
CA ASN A 130 -12.06 -0.56 -11.39
C ASN A 130 -13.15 -1.60 -11.05
N ALA A 131 -12.82 -2.68 -10.33
CA ALA A 131 -13.79 -3.68 -9.87
C ALA A 131 -14.86 -3.05 -8.97
N LEU A 132 -14.45 -2.19 -8.03
CA LEU A 132 -15.35 -1.44 -7.13
C LEU A 132 -16.39 -0.65 -7.93
N SER A 133 -15.93 0.17 -8.89
CA SER A 133 -16.81 0.96 -9.76
C SER A 133 -17.77 0.09 -10.57
N LEU A 134 -17.31 -1.05 -11.09
CA LEU A 134 -18.12 -1.98 -11.88
C LEU A 134 -19.15 -2.70 -11.01
N PHE A 135 -18.82 -3.10 -9.79
CA PHE A 135 -19.78 -3.70 -8.87
C PHE A 135 -20.81 -2.69 -8.36
N GLU A 136 -20.43 -1.41 -8.18
CA GLU A 136 -21.39 -0.34 -7.90
C GLU A 136 -22.37 -0.14 -9.06
N GLN A 137 -21.89 -0.11 -10.32
CA GLN A 137 -22.74 -0.04 -11.51
C GLN A 137 -23.66 -1.26 -11.65
N ALA A 138 -23.18 -2.43 -11.25
CA ALA A 138 -23.95 -3.67 -11.25
C ALA A 138 -24.92 -3.80 -10.06
N ASN A 139 -24.99 -2.82 -9.16
CA ASN A 139 -25.74 -2.86 -7.90
C ASN A 139 -25.42 -4.08 -7.02
N ARG A 140 -24.17 -4.54 -7.03
CA ARG A 140 -23.68 -5.70 -6.27
C ARG A 140 -23.08 -5.27 -4.94
N GLN A 141 -23.94 -4.93 -3.97
CA GLN A 141 -23.53 -4.35 -2.69
C GLN A 141 -22.61 -5.25 -1.86
N HIS A 142 -22.78 -6.58 -1.95
CA HIS A 142 -21.94 -7.52 -1.21
C HIS A 142 -20.50 -7.49 -1.74
N GLU A 143 -20.34 -7.57 -3.04
CA GLU A 143 -19.05 -7.52 -3.74
C GLU A 143 -18.37 -6.16 -3.54
N VAL A 144 -19.14 -5.07 -3.47
CA VAL A 144 -18.59 -3.73 -3.13
C VAL A 144 -17.91 -3.74 -1.76
N ILE A 145 -18.54 -4.37 -0.76
CA ILE A 145 -17.95 -4.48 0.58
C ILE A 145 -16.69 -5.35 0.54
N ASP A 146 -16.75 -6.49 -0.15
CA ASP A 146 -15.61 -7.41 -0.25
C ASP A 146 -14.40 -6.75 -0.93
N ILE A 147 -14.62 -5.95 -1.99
CA ILE A 147 -13.53 -5.20 -2.64
C ILE A 147 -12.95 -4.13 -1.73
N LEU A 148 -13.79 -3.38 -0.99
CA LEU A 148 -13.30 -2.39 -0.02
C LEU A 148 -12.41 -3.05 1.05
N LEU A 149 -12.78 -4.26 1.51
CA LEU A 149 -11.94 -5.02 2.43
C LEU A 149 -10.63 -5.45 1.79
N LYS A 150 -10.65 -5.93 0.52
CA LYS A 150 -9.44 -6.29 -0.23
C LYS A 150 -8.51 -5.09 -0.47
N ILE A 151 -9.06 -3.91 -0.78
CA ILE A 151 -8.29 -2.67 -0.90
C ILE A 151 -7.64 -2.35 0.46
N GLY A 152 -8.40 -2.41 1.54
CA GLY A 152 -7.88 -2.22 2.88
C GLY A 152 -6.74 -3.21 3.20
N ASP A 153 -6.93 -4.50 2.93
CA ASP A 153 -5.92 -5.54 3.14
C ASP A 153 -4.65 -5.31 2.29
N LEU A 154 -4.82 -4.84 1.05
CA LEU A 154 -3.71 -4.48 0.17
C LEU A 154 -2.86 -3.36 0.78
N TYR A 155 -3.48 -2.29 1.25
CA TYR A 155 -2.77 -1.18 1.88
C TYR A 155 -2.18 -1.57 3.23
N GLN A 156 -2.88 -2.37 4.03
CA GLN A 156 -2.37 -2.84 5.32
C GLN A 156 -1.14 -3.74 5.16
N SER A 157 -1.15 -4.66 4.18
CA SER A 157 -0.01 -5.52 3.90
C SER A 157 1.22 -4.75 3.37
N ASN A 158 1.00 -3.54 2.84
CA ASN A 158 2.04 -2.60 2.44
C ASN A 158 2.37 -1.57 3.53
N HIS A 159 1.97 -1.79 4.79
CA HIS A 159 2.22 -0.92 5.94
C HIS A 159 1.63 0.50 5.83
N ILE A 160 0.58 0.69 5.01
CA ILE A 160 -0.14 1.95 4.83
C ILE A 160 -1.50 1.87 5.55
N SER A 161 -1.43 1.59 6.85
CA SER A 161 -2.61 1.25 7.68
C SER A 161 -3.62 2.41 7.80
N ASN A 162 -3.22 3.66 7.59
CA ASN A 162 -4.16 4.80 7.55
C ASN A 162 -5.13 4.70 6.36
N ILE A 163 -4.64 4.32 5.16
CA ILE A 163 -5.49 4.13 3.98
C ILE A 163 -6.31 2.85 4.12
N ALA A 164 -5.74 1.80 4.71
CA ALA A 164 -6.49 0.59 5.05
C ALA A 164 -7.69 0.90 5.94
N LEU A 165 -7.47 1.65 7.03
CA LEU A 165 -8.51 2.08 7.96
C LEU A 165 -9.63 2.85 7.24
N LEU A 166 -9.29 3.79 6.37
CA LEU A 166 -10.27 4.55 5.59
C LEU A 166 -11.17 3.63 4.75
N ASN A 167 -10.60 2.63 4.07
CA ASN A 167 -11.38 1.68 3.26
C ASN A 167 -12.30 0.81 4.12
N TYR A 168 -11.85 0.39 5.30
CA TYR A 168 -12.69 -0.33 6.25
C TYR A 168 -13.82 0.56 6.80
N GLU A 169 -13.58 1.85 7.02
CA GLU A 169 -14.60 2.81 7.42
C GLU A 169 -15.64 3.06 6.33
N ILE A 170 -15.20 3.15 5.08
CA ILE A 170 -16.09 3.23 3.92
C ILE A 170 -16.95 1.95 3.82
N ALA A 171 -16.36 0.77 4.04
CA ALA A 171 -17.10 -0.49 4.07
C ALA A 171 -18.13 -0.52 5.22
N GLU A 172 -17.76 -0.05 6.43
CA GLU A 172 -18.67 0.05 7.57
C GLU A 172 -19.86 0.98 7.31
N ALA A 173 -19.63 2.06 6.57
CA ALA A 173 -20.69 3.03 6.24
C ALA A 173 -21.70 2.52 5.20
N LYS A 174 -21.45 1.38 4.55
CA LYS A 174 -22.40 0.79 3.58
C LYS A 174 -23.65 0.27 4.31
N LYS A 175 -24.80 0.35 3.63
CA LYS A 175 -26.09 -0.09 4.18
C LYS A 175 -26.24 -1.61 4.09
N ASN A 176 -27.08 -2.16 4.97
CA ASN A 176 -27.48 -3.58 4.97
C ASN A 176 -26.31 -4.57 5.17
N LEU A 177 -25.32 -4.20 5.99
CA LEU A 177 -24.30 -5.14 6.41
C LEU A 177 -24.91 -6.33 7.17
N THR A 178 -24.44 -7.53 6.83
CA THR A 178 -24.71 -8.70 7.68
C THR A 178 -23.91 -8.59 8.99
N GLU A 179 -24.30 -9.32 10.00
CA GLU A 179 -23.56 -9.36 11.27
C GLU A 179 -22.11 -9.86 11.06
N ASP A 180 -21.93 -10.84 10.19
CA ASP A 180 -20.61 -11.38 9.86
C ASP A 180 -19.74 -10.34 9.15
N GLN A 181 -20.28 -9.64 8.16
CA GLN A 181 -19.57 -8.54 7.49
C GLN A 181 -19.17 -7.45 8.48
N TYR A 182 -20.11 -7.03 9.32
CA TYR A 182 -19.81 -6.04 10.35
C TYR A 182 -18.68 -6.49 11.29
N ASN A 183 -18.71 -7.75 11.74
CA ASN A 183 -17.67 -8.29 12.62
C ASN A 183 -16.29 -8.34 11.92
N ILE A 184 -16.25 -8.78 10.66
CA ILE A 184 -15.02 -8.80 9.84
C ILE A 184 -14.46 -7.37 9.71
N ILE A 185 -15.29 -6.39 9.35
CA ILE A 185 -14.89 -4.99 9.23
C ILE A 185 -14.33 -4.50 10.57
N GLN A 186 -14.99 -4.76 11.70
CA GLN A 186 -14.50 -4.33 13.01
C GLN A 186 -13.15 -4.96 13.36
N ILE A 187 -12.96 -6.24 13.07
CA ILE A 187 -11.68 -6.93 13.29
C ILE A 187 -10.58 -6.25 12.48
N LYS A 188 -10.79 -6.03 11.19
CA LYS A 188 -9.81 -5.38 10.30
C LYS A 188 -9.51 -3.94 10.71
N LYS A 189 -10.55 -3.17 11.07
CA LYS A 189 -10.38 -1.82 11.66
C LYS A 189 -9.54 -1.87 12.93
N GLY A 190 -9.85 -2.79 13.83
CA GLY A 190 -9.12 -2.93 15.09
C GLY A 190 -7.64 -3.26 14.88
N ILE A 191 -7.32 -4.13 13.92
CA ILE A 191 -5.93 -4.46 13.56
C ILE A 191 -5.24 -3.21 12.98
N ALA A 192 -5.87 -2.51 12.04
CA ALA A 192 -5.31 -1.29 11.46
C ALA A 192 -5.08 -0.19 12.50
N LEU A 193 -5.99 -0.05 13.48
CA LEU A 193 -5.83 0.90 14.59
C LEU A 193 -4.65 0.53 15.48
N TYR A 194 -4.40 -0.76 15.76
CA TYR A 194 -3.18 -1.19 16.45
C TYR A 194 -1.92 -0.82 15.67
N ASP A 195 -1.92 -1.02 14.35
CA ASP A 195 -0.77 -0.71 13.49
C ASP A 195 -0.43 0.78 13.48
N ILE A 196 -1.45 1.66 13.52
CA ILE A 196 -1.25 3.11 13.66
C ILE A 196 -1.12 3.58 15.11
N PHE A 197 -1.10 2.64 16.07
CA PHE A 197 -0.96 2.89 17.51
C PHE A 197 -2.12 3.66 18.16
N ASP A 198 -3.30 3.66 17.57
CA ASP A 198 -4.52 4.08 18.27
C ASP A 198 -5.05 2.92 19.12
N ILE A 199 -4.32 2.63 20.18
CA ILE A 199 -4.59 1.52 21.08
C ILE A 199 -5.95 1.69 21.78
N HIS A 200 -6.34 2.92 22.10
CA HIS A 200 -7.59 3.17 22.81
C HIS A 200 -8.80 2.79 21.96
N SER A 201 -8.81 3.22 20.69
CA SER A 201 -9.88 2.88 19.75
C SER A 201 -9.87 1.38 19.43
N ALA A 202 -8.69 0.79 19.20
CA ALA A 202 -8.55 -0.65 18.97
C ALA A 202 -9.06 -1.49 20.15
N ASP A 203 -8.69 -1.14 21.39
CA ASP A 203 -9.16 -1.81 22.61
C ASP A 203 -10.67 -1.64 22.82
N SER A 204 -11.25 -0.51 22.43
CA SER A 204 -12.70 -0.30 22.46
C SER A 204 -13.43 -1.28 21.52
N ILE A 205 -12.90 -1.46 20.30
CA ILE A 205 -13.42 -2.45 19.35
C ILE A 205 -13.24 -3.86 19.92
N TYR A 206 -12.04 -4.19 20.41
CA TYR A 206 -11.74 -5.50 20.97
C TYR A 206 -12.72 -5.88 22.09
N ARG A 207 -12.96 -5.01 23.07
CA ARG A 207 -13.91 -5.24 24.18
C ARG A 207 -15.32 -5.53 23.69
N ARG A 208 -15.77 -4.88 22.61
CA ARG A 208 -17.10 -5.07 22.03
C ARG A 208 -17.21 -6.41 21.30
N ILE A 209 -16.15 -6.83 20.59
CA ILE A 209 -16.15 -8.06 19.79
C ILE A 209 -15.79 -9.29 20.64
N SER A 210 -14.95 -9.16 21.67
CA SER A 210 -14.51 -10.28 22.51
C SER A 210 -15.63 -11.01 23.24
N THR A 211 -16.81 -10.40 23.34
CA THR A 211 -18.00 -11.05 23.90
C THR A 211 -18.68 -12.02 22.93
N LYS A 212 -18.27 -12.02 21.65
CA LYS A 212 -18.81 -12.90 20.60
C LYS A 212 -17.90 -14.12 20.45
N SER A 213 -18.49 -15.29 20.28
CA SER A 213 -17.75 -16.55 20.07
C SER A 213 -17.25 -16.66 18.62
N LEU A 214 -16.35 -15.76 18.19
CA LEU A 214 -15.76 -15.77 16.86
C LEU A 214 -14.59 -16.76 16.80
N GLN A 215 -14.54 -17.59 15.74
CA GLN A 215 -13.51 -18.64 15.58
C GLN A 215 -12.64 -18.44 14.32
N SER A 216 -12.64 -17.23 13.71
CA SER A 216 -11.81 -16.96 12.54
C SER A 216 -10.34 -16.74 12.90
N ILE A 217 -9.44 -17.06 11.97
CA ILE A 217 -8.00 -16.79 12.13
C ILE A 217 -7.74 -15.28 12.26
N ASP A 218 -8.53 -14.43 11.59
CA ASP A 218 -8.43 -12.98 11.69
C ASP A 218 -8.80 -12.48 13.09
N TYR A 219 -9.82 -13.08 13.72
CA TYR A 219 -10.16 -12.76 15.11
C TYR A 219 -9.07 -13.22 16.08
N LEU A 220 -8.49 -14.40 15.85
CA LEU A 220 -7.35 -14.87 16.64
C LEU A 220 -6.15 -13.91 16.51
N TYR A 221 -5.86 -13.46 15.31
CA TYR A 221 -4.81 -12.47 15.06
C TYR A 221 -5.13 -11.11 15.73
N PHE A 222 -6.36 -10.64 15.64
CA PHE A 222 -6.79 -9.44 16.36
C PHE A 222 -6.62 -9.56 17.87
N THR A 223 -6.95 -10.74 18.42
CA THR A 223 -6.73 -11.05 19.84
C THR A 223 -5.24 -11.04 20.20
N ALA A 224 -4.40 -11.59 19.32
CA ALA A 224 -2.96 -11.57 19.48
C ALA A 224 -2.40 -10.13 19.45
N CYS A 225 -2.89 -9.30 18.53
CA CYS A 225 -2.56 -7.87 18.48
C CYS A 225 -2.96 -7.16 19.78
N HIS A 226 -4.18 -7.41 20.30
CA HIS A 226 -4.60 -6.86 21.57
C HIS A 226 -3.62 -7.18 22.71
N PHE A 227 -3.24 -8.43 22.89
CA PHE A 227 -2.28 -8.80 23.93
C PHE A 227 -0.89 -8.22 23.66
N TYR A 228 -0.41 -8.27 22.42
CA TYR A 228 0.92 -7.79 22.04
C TYR A 228 1.06 -6.30 22.27
N TYR A 229 0.15 -5.50 21.75
CA TYR A 229 0.19 -4.04 21.89
C TYR A 229 -0.11 -3.58 23.32
N ASN A 230 -0.69 -4.44 24.14
CA ASN A 230 -0.88 -4.24 25.58
C ASN A 230 0.26 -4.85 26.42
N TYR A 231 1.35 -5.36 25.81
CA TYR A 231 2.52 -5.95 26.48
C TYR A 231 2.17 -7.13 27.41
N ILE A 232 1.07 -7.84 27.15
CA ILE A 232 0.65 -9.04 27.87
C ILE A 232 1.30 -10.24 27.18
N PHE A 233 2.64 -10.34 27.23
CA PHE A 233 3.41 -11.30 26.44
C PHE A 233 3.15 -12.75 26.81
N ASP A 234 2.76 -13.04 28.06
CA ASP A 234 2.34 -14.37 28.49
C ASP A 234 1.13 -14.91 27.71
N LYS A 235 0.24 -14.02 27.23
CA LYS A 235 -0.89 -14.35 26.37
C LYS A 235 -0.61 -14.08 24.89
N ALA A 236 0.15 -13.03 24.58
CA ALA A 236 0.46 -12.67 23.21
C ALA A 236 1.23 -13.78 22.49
N ILE A 237 2.30 -14.28 23.11
CA ILE A 237 3.19 -15.28 22.50
C ILE A 237 2.43 -16.56 22.09
N PRO A 238 1.70 -17.26 22.98
CA PRO A 238 0.99 -18.48 22.56
C PRO A 238 -0.10 -18.21 21.52
N THR A 239 -0.75 -17.02 21.56
CA THR A 239 -1.77 -16.65 20.58
C THR A 239 -1.12 -16.35 19.21
N LEU A 240 0.01 -15.63 19.19
CA LEU A 240 0.78 -15.38 17.98
C LEU A 240 1.35 -16.68 17.37
N GLN A 241 1.84 -17.62 18.21
CA GLN A 241 2.31 -18.92 17.74
C GLN A 241 1.20 -19.66 17.00
N LYS A 242 -0.02 -19.69 17.55
CA LYS A 242 -1.16 -20.29 16.90
C LYS A 242 -1.49 -19.59 15.57
N CYS A 243 -1.44 -18.27 15.51
CA CYS A 243 -1.58 -17.53 14.26
C CYS A 243 -0.47 -17.87 13.25
N PHE A 244 0.76 -18.08 13.73
CA PHE A 244 1.88 -18.49 12.89
C PHE A 244 1.69 -19.90 12.30
N ASP A 245 1.17 -20.83 13.08
CA ASP A 245 0.97 -22.21 12.64
C ASP A 245 -0.19 -22.32 11.65
N GLU A 246 -1.32 -21.68 11.92
CA GLU A 246 -2.58 -21.81 11.17
C GLU A 246 -2.74 -20.76 10.05
N GLY A 247 -2.02 -19.64 10.12
CA GLY A 247 -2.15 -18.50 9.18
C GLY A 247 -1.56 -18.78 7.80
N ASN A 248 -1.97 -17.98 6.83
CA ASN A 248 -1.40 -17.97 5.48
C ASN A 248 0.02 -17.36 5.47
N ALA A 249 0.70 -17.42 4.33
CA ALA A 249 2.08 -16.95 4.19
C ALA A 249 2.26 -15.47 4.58
N LYS A 250 1.34 -14.58 4.18
CA LYS A 250 1.38 -13.15 4.53
C LYS A 250 1.24 -12.95 6.05
N MET A 251 0.27 -13.61 6.67
CA MET A 251 0.08 -13.56 8.13
C MET A 251 1.32 -14.07 8.87
N LYS A 252 1.93 -15.17 8.42
CA LYS A 252 3.14 -15.73 9.04
C LYS A 252 4.31 -14.74 9.05
N ILE A 253 4.45 -13.93 8.02
CA ILE A 253 5.48 -12.88 7.96
C ILE A 253 5.24 -11.83 9.05
N HIS A 254 4.05 -11.26 9.14
CA HIS A 254 3.71 -10.25 10.16
C HIS A 254 3.81 -10.83 11.59
N VAL A 255 3.28 -12.03 11.79
CA VAL A 255 3.32 -12.71 13.09
C VAL A 255 4.76 -13.03 13.51
N SER A 256 5.63 -13.41 12.57
CA SER A 256 7.05 -13.67 12.88
C SER A 256 7.78 -12.41 13.37
N GLU A 257 7.46 -11.25 12.84
CA GLU A 257 8.00 -9.98 13.35
C GLU A 257 7.53 -9.70 14.79
N MET A 258 6.24 -9.88 15.05
CA MET A 258 5.69 -9.69 16.40
C MET A 258 6.26 -10.69 17.40
N LEU A 259 6.42 -11.97 17.00
CA LEU A 259 7.04 -13.01 17.85
C LEU A 259 8.50 -12.70 18.13
N ALA A 260 9.29 -12.32 17.13
CA ALA A 260 10.68 -11.92 17.35
C ALA A 260 10.79 -10.78 18.37
N SER A 261 9.96 -9.75 18.22
CA SER A 261 9.91 -8.63 19.16
C SER A 261 9.42 -9.02 20.55
N ALA A 262 8.43 -9.91 20.65
CA ALA A 262 7.91 -10.40 21.94
C ALA A 262 8.96 -11.23 22.67
N TYR A 263 9.63 -12.16 21.97
CA TYR A 263 10.70 -12.98 22.55
C TYR A 263 11.93 -12.16 22.97
N PHE A 264 12.29 -11.15 22.17
CA PHE A 264 13.30 -10.16 22.58
C PHE A 264 12.91 -9.49 23.91
N SER A 265 11.63 -9.09 24.06
CA SER A 265 11.14 -8.41 25.27
C SER A 265 11.18 -9.26 26.53
N ILE A 266 11.16 -10.60 26.40
CA ILE A 266 11.28 -11.55 27.51
C ILE A 266 12.66 -12.21 27.61
N ASN A 267 13.66 -11.73 26.83
CA ASN A 267 15.05 -12.21 26.77
C ASN A 267 15.21 -13.68 26.31
N ASP A 268 14.31 -14.21 25.51
CA ASP A 268 14.44 -15.53 24.85
C ASP A 268 15.07 -15.33 23.45
N HIS A 269 16.40 -15.16 23.43
CA HIS A 269 17.13 -14.83 22.22
C HIS A 269 17.16 -15.95 21.18
N ASP A 270 17.02 -17.21 21.59
CA ASP A 270 16.99 -18.34 20.66
C ASP A 270 15.74 -18.29 19.79
N LYS A 271 14.58 -18.03 20.39
CA LYS A 271 13.33 -17.90 19.65
C LYS A 271 13.22 -16.57 18.90
N GLU A 272 13.73 -15.49 19.47
CA GLU A 272 13.89 -14.21 18.73
C GLU A 272 14.62 -14.46 17.40
N LEU A 273 15.80 -15.11 17.45
CA LEU A 273 16.62 -15.39 16.28
C LEU A 273 15.87 -16.31 15.27
N TYR A 274 15.16 -17.32 15.77
CA TYR A 274 14.38 -18.23 14.93
C TYR A 274 13.34 -17.46 14.06
N TYR A 275 12.55 -16.58 14.68
CA TYR A 275 11.50 -15.83 13.97
C TYR A 275 12.09 -14.71 13.09
N ALA A 276 13.18 -14.08 13.51
CA ALA A 276 13.91 -13.12 12.67
C ALA A 276 14.51 -13.78 11.42
N GLN A 277 15.02 -15.01 11.53
CA GLN A 277 15.50 -15.79 10.37
C GLN A 277 14.36 -16.19 9.45
N TYR A 278 13.18 -16.52 9.99
CA TYR A 278 12.00 -16.79 9.18
C TYR A 278 11.62 -15.58 8.33
N GLN A 279 11.57 -14.41 8.94
CA GLN A 279 11.30 -13.14 8.25
C GLN A 279 12.34 -12.86 7.15
N ALA A 280 13.63 -13.01 7.43
CA ALA A 280 14.69 -12.82 6.43
C ALA A 280 14.57 -13.79 5.23
N LYS A 281 14.16 -15.04 5.47
CA LYS A 281 13.88 -16.00 4.40
C LYS A 281 12.67 -15.61 3.56
N ALA A 282 11.61 -15.11 4.18
CA ALA A 282 10.42 -14.64 3.50
C ALA A 282 10.73 -13.43 2.61
N GLN A 283 11.49 -12.45 3.10
CA GLN A 283 11.96 -11.31 2.31
C GLN A 283 12.83 -11.75 1.12
N SER A 284 13.70 -12.74 1.33
CA SER A 284 14.50 -13.32 0.24
C SER A 284 13.65 -14.02 -0.81
N ALA A 285 12.54 -14.66 -0.41
CA ALA A 285 11.59 -15.28 -1.33
C ALA A 285 10.82 -14.22 -2.13
N GLU A 286 10.41 -13.14 -1.50
CA GLU A 286 9.76 -12.00 -2.17
C GLU A 286 10.71 -11.34 -3.19
N ALA A 287 11.98 -11.17 -2.85
CA ALA A 287 12.98 -10.65 -3.78
C ALA A 287 13.13 -11.51 -5.05
N ARG A 288 12.86 -12.81 -5.00
CA ARG A 288 12.85 -13.69 -6.18
C ARG A 288 11.67 -13.43 -7.12
N LEU A 289 10.61 -12.79 -6.65
CA LEU A 289 9.47 -12.38 -7.47
C LEU A 289 9.72 -11.06 -8.22
N THR A 290 10.81 -10.36 -7.93
CA THR A 290 11.13 -9.07 -8.57
C THR A 290 11.12 -9.13 -10.11
N PRO A 291 11.73 -10.13 -10.80
CA PRO A 291 11.66 -10.21 -12.26
C PRO A 291 10.22 -10.37 -12.76
N THR A 292 9.42 -11.23 -12.11
CA THR A 292 8.00 -11.43 -12.43
C THR A 292 7.21 -10.14 -12.23
N LYS A 293 7.44 -9.43 -11.13
CA LYS A 293 6.81 -8.13 -10.86
C LYS A 293 7.13 -7.10 -11.95
N MET A 294 8.39 -6.99 -12.36
CA MET A 294 8.79 -6.06 -13.43
C MET A 294 8.09 -6.36 -14.77
N GLU A 295 7.93 -7.64 -15.12
CA GLU A 295 7.22 -8.05 -16.33
C GLU A 295 5.71 -7.75 -16.21
N LEU A 296 5.11 -8.01 -15.07
CA LEU A 296 3.72 -7.68 -14.77
C LEU A 296 3.47 -6.16 -14.81
N ASP A 297 4.37 -5.36 -14.25
CA ASP A 297 4.26 -3.89 -14.29
C ASP A 297 4.32 -3.38 -15.74
N LYS A 298 5.12 -4.00 -16.62
CA LYS A 298 5.13 -3.71 -18.04
C LYS A 298 3.79 -4.05 -18.71
N ILE A 299 3.21 -5.22 -18.40
CA ILE A 299 1.88 -5.60 -18.91
C ILE A 299 0.82 -4.57 -18.47
N TYR A 300 0.90 -4.07 -17.24
CA TYR A 300 0.02 -3.01 -16.75
C TYR A 300 0.19 -1.69 -17.53
N GLU A 301 1.41 -1.25 -17.79
CA GLU A 301 1.64 -0.02 -18.57
C GLU A 301 1.14 -0.19 -20.02
N ASP A 302 1.35 -1.34 -20.65
CA ASP A 302 0.83 -1.66 -21.99
C ASP A 302 -0.72 -1.69 -21.99
N PHE A 303 -1.33 -2.20 -20.94
CA PHE A 303 -2.79 -2.16 -20.74
C PHE A 303 -3.31 -0.72 -20.63
N LEU A 304 -2.66 0.14 -19.86
CA LEU A 304 -3.05 1.55 -19.71
C LEU A 304 -2.97 2.29 -21.05
N VAL A 305 -1.91 2.06 -21.82
CA VAL A 305 -1.75 2.65 -23.15
C VAL A 305 -2.86 2.21 -24.10
N SER A 306 -3.16 0.90 -24.14
CA SER A 306 -4.18 0.34 -25.05
C SER A 306 -5.60 0.80 -24.69
N ASN A 307 -5.88 1.03 -23.41
CA ASN A 307 -7.21 1.45 -22.93
C ASN A 307 -7.40 2.98 -22.83
N ASN A 308 -6.32 3.77 -23.01
CA ASN A 308 -6.34 5.24 -23.01
C ASN A 308 -5.58 5.82 -24.21
N PRO A 309 -6.09 5.68 -25.44
CA PRO A 309 -5.38 6.09 -26.67
C PRO A 309 -5.02 7.59 -26.70
N LYS A 310 -5.70 8.44 -25.91
CA LYS A 310 -5.35 9.87 -25.77
C LYS A 310 -4.00 10.12 -25.08
N ASN A 311 -3.46 9.12 -24.36
CA ASN A 311 -2.17 9.22 -23.70
C ASN A 311 -1.02 8.66 -24.59
N SER A 312 -1.30 7.79 -25.56
CA SER A 312 -0.30 7.23 -26.44
C SER A 312 0.27 8.24 -27.43
N GLU A 313 -0.53 9.20 -27.92
CA GLU A 313 -0.04 10.29 -28.78
C GLU A 313 0.79 11.32 -28.00
N LYS A 314 0.62 11.45 -26.68
CA LYS A 314 1.40 12.39 -25.85
C LYS A 314 2.75 11.82 -25.36
N SER A 315 2.90 10.50 -25.24
CA SER A 315 4.12 9.91 -24.70
C SER A 315 5.30 9.94 -25.70
N GLY A 316 5.05 9.79 -27.00
CA GLY A 316 6.11 9.76 -28.02
C GLY A 316 6.66 11.14 -28.42
N SER A 317 5.82 12.20 -28.36
CA SER A 317 6.23 13.54 -28.79
C SER A 317 6.70 14.43 -27.66
N HIS A 318 6.32 14.14 -26.40
CA HIS A 318 6.64 14.99 -25.25
C HIS A 318 8.01 14.71 -24.62
N ILE A 319 8.59 13.52 -24.79
CA ILE A 319 9.94 13.23 -24.28
C ILE A 319 10.97 14.15 -24.95
N GLY A 320 10.87 14.37 -26.26
CA GLY A 320 11.72 15.31 -26.98
C GLY A 320 11.49 16.77 -26.55
N LEU A 321 10.22 17.17 -26.36
CA LEU A 321 9.84 18.51 -25.89
C LEU A 321 10.23 18.74 -24.42
N ILE A 322 10.14 17.75 -23.57
CA ILE A 322 10.58 17.82 -22.16
C ILE A 322 12.09 18.00 -22.09
N TRP A 323 12.87 17.28 -22.89
CA TRP A 323 14.32 17.47 -22.94
C TRP A 323 14.71 18.86 -23.49
N ILE A 324 13.99 19.37 -24.49
CA ILE A 324 14.19 20.74 -25.00
C ILE A 324 13.82 21.76 -23.91
N LEU A 325 12.72 21.58 -23.19
CA LEU A 325 12.31 22.45 -22.08
C LEU A 325 13.33 22.40 -20.94
N ILE A 326 13.85 21.24 -20.58
CA ILE A 326 14.91 21.10 -19.56
C ILE A 326 16.18 21.83 -20.00
N ILE A 327 16.59 21.72 -21.26
CA ILE A 327 17.75 22.45 -21.80
C ILE A 327 17.53 23.96 -21.77
N ILE A 328 16.32 24.43 -22.10
CA ILE A 328 15.96 25.84 -22.04
C ILE A 328 15.95 26.35 -20.60
N ILE A 329 15.40 25.56 -19.64
CA ILE A 329 15.38 25.90 -18.22
C ILE A 329 16.80 25.97 -17.65
N VAL A 330 17.66 25.01 -18.00
CA VAL A 330 19.08 25.02 -17.59
C VAL A 330 19.80 26.23 -18.18
N ALA A 331 19.57 26.57 -19.44
CA ALA A 331 20.15 27.75 -20.07
C ALA A 331 19.66 29.06 -19.43
N LEU A 332 18.37 29.13 -19.06
CA LEU A 332 17.80 30.29 -18.34
C LEU A 332 18.36 30.38 -16.91
N LEU A 333 18.52 29.26 -16.19
CA LEU A 333 19.13 29.26 -14.88
C LEU A 333 20.60 29.69 -14.91
N ILE A 334 21.37 29.27 -15.92
CA ILE A 334 22.73 29.74 -16.15
C ILE A 334 22.71 31.25 -16.47
N GLY A 335 21.79 31.72 -17.31
CA GLY A 335 21.59 33.13 -17.61
C GLY A 335 21.25 33.96 -16.38
N ILE A 336 20.32 33.48 -15.53
CA ILE A 336 19.94 34.12 -14.26
C ILE A 336 21.11 34.09 -13.27
N PHE A 337 21.90 33.03 -13.21
CA PHE A 337 23.10 32.96 -12.37
C PHE A 337 24.16 33.97 -12.82
N ILE A 338 24.36 34.12 -14.12
CA ILE A 338 25.28 35.12 -14.67
C ILE A 338 24.76 36.54 -14.38
N LEU A 339 23.46 36.80 -14.57
CA LEU A 339 22.83 38.09 -14.25
C LEU A 339 22.84 38.36 -12.73
N HIS A 340 22.64 37.33 -11.90
CA HIS A 340 22.70 37.46 -10.45
C HIS A 340 24.14 37.75 -9.97
N SER A 341 25.16 37.10 -10.58
CA SER A 341 26.55 37.42 -10.32
C SER A 341 26.93 38.82 -10.75
N TYR A 342 26.34 39.32 -11.84
CA TYR A 342 26.55 40.70 -12.36
C TYR A 342 25.82 41.71 -11.48
N HIS A 343 24.63 41.36 -10.94
CA HIS A 343 23.82 42.24 -10.10
C HIS A 343 24.26 42.27 -8.61
N LYS A 344 24.95 41.24 -8.14
CA LYS A 344 25.48 41.20 -6.76
C LYS A 344 26.56 42.24 -6.47
N ASN A 345 27.08 42.88 -7.56
CA ASN A 345 28.04 43.94 -7.43
C ASN A 345 27.42 45.37 -7.36
N ASN A 346 26.09 45.51 -7.50
CA ASN A 346 25.44 46.83 -7.53
C ASN A 346 24.02 46.80 -6.95
N GLN A 347 23.84 46.60 -5.64
CA GLN A 347 22.54 47.03 -5.06
C GLN A 347 22.62 47.49 -3.60
N LYS A 348 22.12 48.74 -3.48
CA LYS A 348 21.52 49.31 -2.26
C LYS A 348 20.01 49.06 -2.30
N GLU A 349 19.42 48.89 -1.13
CA GLU A 349 18.03 48.53 -0.82
C GLU A 349 16.98 49.44 -1.45
N ILE A 350 15.84 48.85 -1.86
CA ILE A 350 14.52 49.51 -1.93
C ILE A 350 13.46 48.51 -1.46
N ILE A 351 12.72 48.93 -0.42
CA ILE A 351 11.55 48.23 0.14
C ILE A 351 10.33 48.67 -0.66
N VAL A 352 9.50 47.72 -1.11
CA VAL A 352 8.15 47.99 -1.63
C VAL A 352 7.15 47.05 -0.95
N GLU A 353 6.21 47.65 -0.22
CA GLU A 353 5.01 47.03 0.33
C GLU A 353 3.99 46.73 -0.78
N ILE A 354 3.36 45.52 -0.74
CA ILE A 354 2.18 45.19 -1.53
C ILE A 354 1.09 44.64 -0.61
N PRO A 355 -0.19 45.04 -0.81
CA PRO A 355 -1.26 44.79 0.14
C PRO A 355 -1.88 43.37 0.00
N SER A 356 -2.43 42.90 1.12
CA SER A 356 -3.04 41.62 1.38
C SER A 356 -4.33 41.36 0.59
N THR A 357 -4.44 40.18 -0.02
CA THR A 357 -5.70 39.50 -0.29
C THR A 357 -5.71 38.14 0.35
N ASN A 358 -6.81 37.81 1.02
CA ASN A 358 -7.05 36.60 1.79
C ASN A 358 -7.15 35.37 0.87
N GLU A 359 -6.09 34.58 0.82
CA GLU A 359 -6.13 33.15 0.48
C GLU A 359 -5.35 32.39 1.55
N THR A 360 -5.90 31.29 2.04
CA THR A 360 -5.29 30.40 3.02
C THR A 360 -3.90 30.02 2.56
N GLN A 361 -2.86 30.66 3.10
CA GLN A 361 -1.47 30.33 2.83
C GLN A 361 -1.12 28.98 3.42
N PRO A 362 -0.35 28.14 2.71
CA PRO A 362 0.25 26.94 3.32
C PRO A 362 1.14 27.40 4.49
N HIS A 363 0.86 26.88 5.68
CA HIS A 363 1.66 27.16 6.89
C HIS A 363 3.12 26.77 6.63
N SER A 364 4.05 27.68 6.92
CA SER A 364 5.49 27.36 6.78
C SER A 364 5.91 26.32 7.81
N TYR A 365 6.96 25.54 7.53
CA TYR A 365 7.57 24.63 8.52
C TYR A 365 7.81 25.35 9.85
N GLU A 366 8.29 26.59 9.83
CA GLU A 366 8.59 27.37 11.02
C GLU A 366 7.35 27.64 11.89
N ASP A 367 6.21 27.94 11.29
CA ASP A 367 4.98 28.19 12.02
C ASP A 367 4.42 26.88 12.60
N ASN A 368 4.47 25.80 11.84
CA ASN A 368 4.09 24.47 12.28
C ASN A 368 4.99 23.98 13.42
N TYR A 369 6.30 24.17 13.30
CA TYR A 369 7.27 23.81 14.35
C TYR A 369 7.05 24.65 15.61
N LYS A 370 6.84 25.97 15.50
CA LYS A 370 6.48 26.83 16.64
C LYS A 370 5.21 26.36 17.35
N ALA A 371 4.18 25.99 16.58
CA ALA A 371 2.95 25.43 17.16
C ALA A 371 3.25 24.15 17.93
N PHE A 372 4.03 23.23 17.36
CA PHE A 372 4.38 21.96 17.96
C PHE A 372 5.22 22.08 19.24
N ILE A 373 6.29 22.90 19.25
CA ILE A 373 7.14 23.08 20.44
C ILE A 373 6.41 23.78 21.60
N ASN A 374 5.33 24.50 21.31
CA ASN A 374 4.51 25.12 22.32
C ASN A 374 3.51 24.16 22.97
N THR A 375 3.35 22.94 22.47
CA THR A 375 2.47 21.94 23.09
C THR A 375 3.01 21.49 24.45
N LYS A 376 2.07 21.20 25.37
CA LYS A 376 2.42 20.72 26.70
C LYS A 376 3.24 19.42 26.64
N ILE A 377 2.85 18.50 25.75
CA ILE A 377 3.53 17.20 25.63
C ILE A 377 4.97 17.33 25.12
N TYR A 378 5.23 18.24 24.16
CA TYR A 378 6.60 18.51 23.70
C TYR A 378 7.48 19.01 24.86
N LYS A 379 7.01 20.04 25.58
CA LYS A 379 7.74 20.63 26.72
C LYS A 379 8.01 19.63 27.83
N GLU A 380 7.02 18.79 28.17
CA GLU A 380 7.13 17.74 29.17
C GLU A 380 8.20 16.70 28.80
N ILE A 381 8.22 16.24 27.54
CA ILE A 381 9.21 15.26 27.09
C ILE A 381 10.61 15.89 27.03
N LYS A 382 10.75 17.07 26.45
CA LYS A 382 12.04 17.76 26.34
C LYS A 382 12.67 18.06 27.70
N SER A 383 11.89 18.62 28.61
CA SER A 383 12.38 18.93 29.97
C SER A 383 12.76 17.68 30.77
N SER A 384 12.20 16.53 30.48
CA SER A 384 12.58 15.28 31.15
C SER A 384 14.00 14.82 30.85
N PHE A 385 14.58 15.28 29.72
CA PHE A 385 15.98 14.99 29.33
C PHE A 385 16.98 16.10 29.67
N GLU A 386 16.51 17.28 30.09
CA GLU A 386 17.40 18.39 30.44
C GLU A 386 18.39 18.00 31.52
N GLY A 387 19.68 18.30 31.27
CA GLY A 387 20.77 18.01 32.19
C GLY A 387 21.12 16.53 32.37
N LYS A 388 20.61 15.63 31.51
CA LYS A 388 20.92 14.20 31.53
C LYS A 388 21.81 13.82 30.37
N GLU A 389 22.98 13.25 30.67
CA GLU A 389 23.84 12.61 29.69
C GLU A 389 23.52 11.10 29.68
N ILE A 390 23.06 10.58 28.53
CA ILE A 390 22.70 9.17 28.39
C ILE A 390 23.81 8.45 27.64
N LEU A 391 24.39 7.44 28.30
CA LEU A 391 25.46 6.61 27.73
C LEU A 391 24.85 5.32 27.14
N ILE A 392 25.48 4.80 26.09
CA ILE A 392 25.04 3.56 25.40
C ILE A 392 24.84 2.41 26.39
N LYS A 393 25.73 2.29 27.39
CA LYS A 393 25.66 1.21 28.38
C LYS A 393 24.52 1.33 29.38
N THR A 394 23.91 2.51 29.48
CA THR A 394 22.89 2.84 30.50
C THR A 394 21.52 3.15 29.91
N VAL A 395 21.29 2.85 28.63
CA VAL A 395 19.98 3.09 27.98
C VAL A 395 18.84 2.43 28.75
N SER A 396 19.04 1.23 29.29
CA SER A 396 18.05 0.52 30.11
C SER A 396 17.83 1.10 31.50
N ASP A 397 18.73 1.98 31.98
CA ASP A 397 18.69 2.49 33.35
C ASP A 397 17.74 3.70 33.51
N TYR A 398 17.14 4.13 32.42
CA TYR A 398 16.22 5.26 32.39
C TYR A 398 14.75 4.89 32.10
N PRO A 399 14.14 3.91 32.80
CA PRO A 399 12.78 3.46 32.51
C PRO A 399 11.73 4.57 32.70
N ARG A 400 12.02 5.59 33.53
CA ARG A 400 11.13 6.74 33.76
C ARG A 400 11.15 7.76 32.62
N LEU A 401 12.16 7.78 31.77
CA LEU A 401 12.23 8.63 30.59
C LEU A 401 11.50 8.02 29.40
N ALA A 402 11.32 6.70 29.42
CA ALA A 402 10.60 6.00 28.37
C ALA A 402 9.16 6.48 28.28
N LEU A 403 8.68 6.67 27.06
CA LEU A 403 7.33 7.15 26.85
C LEU A 403 6.29 6.10 27.28
N THR A 404 5.30 6.56 28.00
CA THR A 404 4.07 5.78 28.18
C THR A 404 3.24 5.86 26.89
N LYS A 405 2.34 4.89 26.69
CA LYS A 405 1.44 4.89 25.52
C LYS A 405 0.64 6.19 25.40
N VAL A 406 0.09 6.67 26.52
CA VAL A 406 -0.69 7.91 26.56
C VAL A 406 0.13 9.09 26.07
N LYS A 407 1.41 9.19 26.48
CA LYS A 407 2.31 10.25 26.03
C LYS A 407 2.67 10.09 24.56
N THR A 408 2.89 8.85 24.09
CA THR A 408 3.20 8.59 22.66
C THR A 408 2.01 9.00 21.78
N VAL A 409 0.78 8.60 22.13
CA VAL A 409 -0.41 8.99 21.37
C VAL A 409 -0.60 10.50 21.41
N SER A 410 -0.51 11.13 22.60
CA SER A 410 -0.63 12.58 22.72
C SER A 410 0.40 13.33 21.88
N LEU A 411 1.66 12.85 21.85
CA LEU A 411 2.71 13.44 21.05
C LEU A 411 2.42 13.33 19.56
N THR A 412 2.08 12.13 19.08
CA THR A 412 1.80 11.87 17.65
C THR A 412 0.58 12.68 17.19
N THR A 413 -0.48 12.75 18.02
CA THR A 413 -1.66 13.57 17.72
C THR A 413 -1.28 15.04 17.59
N LYS A 414 -0.54 15.60 18.56
CA LYS A 414 -0.12 17.00 18.52
C LYS A 414 0.85 17.30 17.40
N PHE A 415 1.69 16.35 17.04
CA PHE A 415 2.54 16.49 15.86
C PHE A 415 1.72 16.55 14.58
N ASN A 416 0.77 15.63 14.37
CA ASN A 416 -0.09 15.61 13.19
C ASN A 416 -1.01 16.85 13.10
N GLU A 417 -1.48 17.37 14.23
CA GLU A 417 -2.22 18.64 14.27
C GLU A 417 -1.35 19.83 13.85
N SER A 418 -0.07 19.82 14.23
CA SER A 418 0.88 20.89 13.92
C SER A 418 1.45 20.80 12.50
N PHE A 419 1.57 19.58 11.96
CA PHE A 419 2.11 19.29 10.64
C PHE A 419 1.06 18.53 9.79
N PRO A 420 -0.06 19.17 9.44
CA PRO A 420 -1.10 18.55 8.64
C PRO A 420 -0.51 18.09 7.29
N ASN A 421 -0.87 16.89 6.85
CA ASN A 421 -0.42 16.25 5.61
C ASN A 421 1.07 15.84 5.54
N LEU A 422 1.93 16.19 6.49
CA LEU A 422 3.35 15.84 6.41
C LEU A 422 3.57 14.32 6.28
N ASN A 423 2.86 13.51 7.07
CA ASN A 423 2.95 12.05 6.97
C ASN A 423 2.55 11.53 5.59
N HIS A 424 1.49 12.10 5.00
CA HIS A 424 1.04 11.77 3.65
C HIS A 424 2.12 12.13 2.62
N THR A 425 2.61 13.37 2.66
CA THR A 425 3.65 13.86 1.75
C THR A 425 4.94 13.02 1.84
N LEU A 426 5.37 12.68 3.05
CA LEU A 426 6.55 11.83 3.24
C LEU A 426 6.31 10.41 2.73
N SER A 427 5.10 9.85 2.91
CA SER A 427 4.76 8.51 2.38
C SER A 427 4.71 8.48 0.85
N GLU A 428 4.28 9.58 0.21
CA GLU A 428 4.31 9.69 -1.25
C GLU A 428 5.72 9.83 -1.81
N LEU A 429 6.57 10.64 -1.17
CA LEU A 429 7.94 10.88 -1.62
C LEU A 429 8.88 9.70 -1.28
N TYR A 430 8.62 9.02 -0.17
CA TYR A 430 9.44 7.95 0.38
C TYR A 430 8.56 6.76 0.79
N PRO A 431 8.05 5.97 -0.14
CA PRO A 431 7.13 4.86 0.12
C PRO A 431 7.73 3.73 0.97
N ASP A 432 9.05 3.70 1.12
CA ASP A 432 9.76 2.74 1.94
C ASP A 432 9.76 3.08 3.45
N LEU A 433 9.25 4.26 3.85
CA LEU A 433 9.11 4.63 5.25
C LEU A 433 7.99 3.85 5.92
N THR A 434 8.29 3.20 7.03
CA THR A 434 7.31 2.49 7.86
C THR A 434 6.73 3.39 8.95
N ALA A 435 5.59 3.01 9.53
CA ALA A 435 5.00 3.73 10.68
C ALA A 435 5.98 3.86 11.87
N ALA A 436 6.87 2.88 12.04
CA ALA A 436 7.90 2.93 13.08
C ALA A 436 9.00 3.95 12.73
N ASP A 437 9.29 4.17 11.44
CA ASP A 437 10.23 5.20 11.00
C ASP A 437 9.62 6.60 11.19
N PHE A 438 8.34 6.79 10.93
CA PHE A 438 7.67 8.06 11.22
C PHE A 438 7.76 8.48 12.69
N ARG A 439 7.65 7.55 13.63
CA ARG A 439 7.86 7.86 15.04
C ARG A 439 9.30 8.25 15.34
N PHE A 440 10.24 7.55 14.74
CA PHE A 440 11.66 7.91 14.86
C PHE A 440 11.91 9.30 14.30
N ILE A 441 11.36 9.62 13.13
CA ILE A 441 11.41 10.93 12.48
C ILE A 441 10.84 12.03 13.39
N ILE A 442 9.70 11.81 14.06
CA ILE A 442 9.12 12.79 15.01
C ILE A 442 10.12 13.12 16.10
N PHE A 443 10.78 12.14 16.72
CA PHE A 443 11.77 12.38 17.75
C PHE A 443 13.04 13.07 17.22
N SER A 444 13.47 12.70 16.02
CA SER A 444 14.60 13.38 15.37
C SER A 444 14.28 14.85 15.06
N ILE A 445 13.04 15.16 14.62
CA ILE A 445 12.56 16.55 14.44
C ILE A 445 12.54 17.31 15.79
N MET A 446 12.27 16.62 16.90
CA MET A 446 12.37 17.19 18.24
C MET A 446 13.81 17.42 18.67
N GLY A 447 14.80 17.04 17.89
CA GLY A 447 16.24 17.15 18.21
C GLY A 447 16.68 16.17 19.30
N PHE A 448 16.18 14.94 19.26
CA PHE A 448 16.69 13.83 20.06
C PHE A 448 17.66 13.00 19.23
N SER A 449 18.80 12.68 19.84
CA SER A 449 19.80 11.77 19.28
C SER A 449 19.31 10.31 19.29
N ASP A 450 19.92 9.45 18.49
CA ASP A 450 19.58 8.02 18.40
C ASP A 450 19.57 7.32 19.76
N ILE A 451 20.49 7.70 20.67
CA ILE A 451 20.55 7.12 22.00
C ILE A 451 19.40 7.57 22.90
N GLU A 452 18.98 8.83 22.79
CA GLU A 452 17.83 9.35 23.52
C GLU A 452 16.52 8.75 22.98
N ILE A 453 16.43 8.57 21.65
CA ILE A 453 15.29 7.89 21.00
C ILE A 453 15.21 6.43 21.45
N ALA A 454 16.34 5.74 21.61
CA ALA A 454 16.37 4.39 22.16
C ALA A 454 15.72 4.32 23.55
N VAL A 455 16.02 5.29 24.43
CA VAL A 455 15.38 5.38 25.76
C VAL A 455 13.89 5.68 25.65
N LEU A 456 13.50 6.66 24.82
CA LEU A 456 12.10 7.04 24.62
C LEU A 456 11.24 5.88 24.14
N LEU A 457 11.77 5.07 23.25
CA LEU A 457 11.08 3.95 22.61
C LEU A 457 11.27 2.60 23.33
N LYS A 458 11.99 2.58 24.46
CA LYS A 458 12.33 1.35 25.21
C LYS A 458 13.01 0.28 24.32
N GLN A 459 13.96 0.69 23.51
CA GLN A 459 14.71 -0.24 22.64
C GLN A 459 16.22 -0.12 22.89
N THR A 460 16.99 -1.09 22.41
CA THR A 460 18.44 -1.02 22.50
C THR A 460 18.99 0.08 21.60
N TYR A 461 20.14 0.65 21.96
CA TYR A 461 20.83 1.61 21.10
C TYR A 461 21.12 1.01 19.71
N GLY A 462 21.52 -0.27 19.64
CA GLY A 462 21.78 -0.94 18.36
C GLY A 462 20.54 -1.00 17.45
N ALA A 463 19.35 -1.21 18.03
CA ALA A 463 18.09 -1.19 17.27
C ALA A 463 17.73 0.22 16.77
N ALA A 464 17.94 1.25 17.63
CA ALA A 464 17.70 2.63 17.25
C ALA A 464 18.68 3.08 16.16
N ASN A 465 19.97 2.82 16.31
CA ASN A 465 21.01 3.15 15.33
C ASN A 465 20.80 2.44 13.98
N LYS A 466 20.40 1.15 13.99
CA LYS A 466 20.06 0.45 12.74
C LYS A 466 18.89 1.10 12.02
N ARG A 467 17.89 1.57 12.76
CA ARG A 467 16.73 2.28 12.19
C ARG A 467 17.13 3.65 11.66
N SER A 468 17.93 4.41 12.40
CA SER A 468 18.49 5.69 11.97
C SER A 468 19.22 5.55 10.63
N ASN A 469 20.14 4.59 10.54
CA ASN A 469 20.88 4.33 9.30
C ASN A 469 19.96 3.97 8.13
N ARG A 470 18.94 3.11 8.37
CA ARG A 470 17.93 2.81 7.35
C ARG A 470 17.16 4.05 6.87
N ILE A 471 16.79 4.94 7.78
CA ILE A 471 16.13 6.20 7.44
C ILE A 471 17.09 7.11 6.67
N LYS A 472 18.36 7.21 7.07
CA LYS A 472 19.40 7.94 6.34
C LYS A 472 19.57 7.40 4.91
N ASP A 473 19.57 6.07 4.73
CA ASP A 473 19.64 5.43 3.42
C ASP A 473 18.44 5.83 2.54
N ILE A 474 17.23 5.84 3.09
CA ILE A 474 15.99 6.23 2.38
C ILE A 474 16.04 7.70 1.95
N PHE A 475 16.56 8.58 2.78
CA PHE A 475 16.70 10.01 2.47
C PHE A 475 17.99 10.33 1.70
N HIS A 476 18.86 9.36 1.45
CA HIS A 476 20.17 9.52 0.81
C HIS A 476 21.04 10.58 1.50
N THR A 477 21.14 10.51 2.83
CA THR A 477 21.91 11.48 3.65
C THR A 477 22.91 10.77 4.56
N GLU A 478 24.07 11.42 4.76
CA GLU A 478 25.10 11.02 5.74
C GLU A 478 24.99 11.82 7.06
N GLU A 479 24.12 12.86 7.07
CA GLU A 479 23.96 13.72 8.25
C GLU A 479 23.16 13.00 9.34
N GLU A 480 23.34 13.42 10.59
CA GLU A 480 22.51 12.95 11.70
C GLU A 480 21.07 13.44 11.52
N LEU A 481 20.10 12.55 11.77
CA LEU A 481 18.68 12.80 11.43
C LEU A 481 18.12 14.03 12.17
N GLU A 482 18.56 14.29 13.42
CA GLU A 482 18.14 15.44 14.19
C GLU A 482 18.61 16.79 13.61
N HIS A 483 19.61 16.77 12.75
CA HIS A 483 20.09 17.95 12.02
C HIS A 483 19.54 18.01 10.59
N PHE A 484 19.50 16.88 9.92
CA PHE A 484 19.03 16.76 8.54
C PHE A 484 17.53 17.05 8.41
N LEU A 485 16.69 16.37 9.19
CA LEU A 485 15.23 16.42 9.02
C LEU A 485 14.63 17.81 9.17
N PRO A 486 14.98 18.64 10.17
CA PRO A 486 14.46 20.01 10.24
C PRO A 486 14.83 20.85 9.03
N ASN A 487 16.03 20.70 8.46
CA ASN A 487 16.47 21.41 7.27
C ASN A 487 15.75 20.92 6.02
N PHE A 488 15.62 19.62 5.87
CA PHE A 488 14.91 18.98 4.76
C PHE A 488 13.42 19.39 4.73
N LEU A 489 12.75 19.33 5.88
CA LEU A 489 11.32 19.66 5.96
C LEU A 489 11.02 21.13 5.64
N ARG A 490 11.96 22.05 5.83
CA ARG A 490 11.84 23.44 5.39
C ARG A 490 11.77 23.58 3.87
N THR A 491 12.30 22.60 3.13
CA THR A 491 12.29 22.60 1.66
C THR A 491 11.01 21.98 1.09
N LEU A 492 10.26 21.22 1.90
CA LEU A 492 9.01 20.58 1.49
C LEU A 492 7.84 21.58 1.56
N ARG A 493 7.00 21.52 0.54
CA ARG A 493 5.66 22.12 0.56
C ARG A 493 4.64 21.01 0.81
N TYR A 494 3.98 21.03 1.96
CA TYR A 494 2.99 20.02 2.37
C TYR A 494 1.73 20.65 2.95
#